data_531ea78793f55259703d2ae70092d2f7
#
_entry.id   531ea78793f55259703d2ae70092d2f7
#
_cell.length_a   1.000
_cell.length_b   1.000
_cell.length_c   1.000
_cell.angle_alpha   90.00
_cell.angle_beta   90.00
_cell.angle_gamma   90.00
#
_symmetry.space_group_name_H-M   'P 1'
#
loop_
_entity.id
_entity.type
_entity.pdbx_description
1 polymer ?
#
loop_
_entity_poly.entity_id
_entity_poly.type
_entity_poly.pdbx_seq_one_letter_code
_entity_poly.pdbx_strand_id
1 'polypeptide(L)'
;MKNKILYILLLFSGILFPQESLSKLLKKHNNESIPYISVQELAMPKTNAILLDARELREYEVSHLRDALHVGYNEFNLTNTTKKLNNKDQMIVVYCSLGIRSEDIAEQLKKEGYTNVYNLFGGIFEWKNKDFKVYDNKNKLTENVHAFSKEWSQWLIKGNKIYDWKSRHSVC
;
A
#
# COMPACT_ATOMS: atom_id res chain seq x y z
N MET A 1 25.41 39.46 47.72
CA MET A 1 24.31 38.50 47.66
C MET A 1 24.29 37.91 46.25
N LYS A 2 24.66 36.62 46.07
CA LYS A 2 24.78 35.95 44.77
C LYS A 2 23.49 35.16 44.54
N ASN A 3 22.64 35.58 43.58
CA ASN A 3 21.46 34.84 43.18
C ASN A 3 21.87 33.60 42.40
N LYS A 4 21.63 32.43 42.96
CA LYS A 4 21.74 31.15 42.27
C LYS A 4 20.43 30.91 41.53
N ILE A 5 20.45 31.06 40.20
CA ILE A 5 19.37 30.66 39.32
C ILE A 5 19.44 29.14 39.16
N LEU A 6 18.45 28.46 39.71
CA LEU A 6 18.30 27.00 39.60
C LEU A 6 17.58 26.69 38.29
N TYR A 7 18.33 26.19 37.28
CA TYR A 7 17.75 25.69 36.05
C TYR A 7 17.16 24.29 36.31
N ILE A 8 15.82 24.18 36.40
CA ILE A 8 15.13 22.89 36.41
C ILE A 8 15.06 22.42 34.96
N LEU A 9 15.91 21.47 34.59
CA LEU A 9 15.83 20.73 33.33
C LEU A 9 14.67 19.75 33.46
N LEU A 10 13.49 20.11 32.92
CA LEU A 10 12.37 19.18 32.71
C LEU A 10 12.77 18.20 31.58
N LEU A 11 13.29 17.06 31.99
CA LEU A 11 13.43 15.90 31.08
C LEU A 11 12.04 15.39 30.75
N PHE A 12 11.49 15.85 29.64
CA PHE A 12 10.30 15.26 29.03
C PHE A 12 10.71 13.93 28.42
N SER A 13 10.73 12.87 29.22
CA SER A 13 10.82 11.49 28.73
C SER A 13 9.48 11.16 28.05
N GLY A 14 9.35 11.59 26.77
CA GLY A 14 8.27 11.10 25.91
C GLY A 14 8.37 9.58 25.88
N ILE A 15 7.39 8.88 26.42
CA ILE A 15 7.23 7.44 26.25
C ILE A 15 6.98 7.23 24.76
N LEU A 16 8.04 6.97 23.99
CA LEU A 16 7.96 6.50 22.62
C LEU A 16 7.38 5.07 22.71
N PHE A 17 6.07 4.95 22.57
CA PHE A 17 5.48 3.64 22.26
C PHE A 17 6.09 3.19 20.94
N PRO A 18 6.76 2.04 20.89
CA PRO A 18 7.31 1.54 19.62
C PRO A 18 6.14 1.32 18.68
N GLN A 19 6.10 2.11 17.61
CA GLN A 19 5.13 1.90 16.54
C GLN A 19 5.34 0.48 16.00
N GLU A 20 4.27 -0.29 15.88
CA GLU A 20 4.34 -1.63 15.30
C GLU A 20 5.02 -1.56 13.92
N SER A 21 5.97 -2.45 13.66
CA SER A 21 6.62 -2.48 12.36
C SER A 21 5.65 -3.00 11.30
N LEU A 22 5.78 -2.50 10.08
CA LEU A 22 4.97 -2.95 8.95
C LEU A 22 5.05 -4.46 8.74
N SER A 23 6.25 -5.04 8.89
CA SER A 23 6.44 -6.50 8.81
C SER A 23 5.63 -7.25 9.87
N LYS A 24 5.57 -6.73 11.10
CA LYS A 24 4.79 -7.35 12.17
C LYS A 24 3.29 -7.24 11.90
N LEU A 25 2.84 -6.11 11.38
CA LEU A 25 1.46 -5.92 10.95
C LEU A 25 1.08 -6.94 9.86
N LEU A 26 1.88 -7.04 8.79
CA LEU A 26 1.62 -7.96 7.70
C LEU A 26 1.61 -9.41 8.18
N LYS A 27 2.57 -9.82 9.01
CA LYS A 27 2.60 -11.17 9.59
C LYS A 27 1.36 -11.50 10.43
N LYS A 28 0.71 -10.50 11.03
CA LYS A 28 -0.53 -10.69 11.79
C LYS A 28 -1.75 -10.92 10.90
N HIS A 29 -1.75 -10.35 9.70
CA HIS A 29 -2.92 -10.32 8.81
C HIS A 29 -2.81 -11.24 7.59
N ASN A 30 -1.58 -11.62 7.20
CA ASN A 30 -1.30 -12.43 6.03
C ASN A 30 -0.86 -13.84 6.43
N ASN A 31 -1.07 -14.79 5.52
CA ASN A 31 -0.59 -16.17 5.67
C ASN A 31 0.87 -16.32 5.21
N GLU A 32 1.46 -15.27 4.64
CA GLU A 32 2.80 -15.27 4.01
C GLU A 32 2.93 -16.37 2.92
N SER A 33 1.81 -16.71 2.27
CA SER A 33 1.72 -17.74 1.23
C SER A 33 2.23 -17.26 -0.14
N ILE A 34 2.31 -15.95 -0.32
CA ILE A 34 2.77 -15.26 -1.53
C ILE A 34 4.07 -14.51 -1.22
N PRO A 35 5.13 -14.72 -2.02
CA PRO A 35 6.38 -14.00 -1.81
C PRO A 35 6.19 -12.50 -1.94
N TYR A 36 6.84 -11.75 -1.08
CA TYR A 36 6.88 -10.30 -1.19
C TYR A 36 7.93 -9.84 -2.20
N ILE A 37 7.62 -8.73 -2.88
CA ILE A 37 8.59 -7.91 -3.59
C ILE A 37 8.64 -6.53 -2.93
N SER A 38 9.83 -5.98 -2.75
CA SER A 38 9.99 -4.63 -2.25
C SER A 38 9.65 -3.58 -3.32
N VAL A 39 9.30 -2.38 -2.87
CA VAL A 39 9.04 -1.26 -3.79
C VAL A 39 10.30 -0.87 -4.59
N GLN A 40 11.48 -1.04 -4.01
CA GLN A 40 12.76 -0.78 -4.68
C GLN A 40 13.03 -1.78 -5.80
N GLU A 41 12.81 -3.08 -5.55
CA GLU A 41 12.94 -4.13 -6.58
C GLU A 41 11.94 -3.93 -7.71
N LEU A 42 10.68 -3.60 -7.36
CA LEU A 42 9.66 -3.33 -8.38
C LEU A 42 10.02 -2.10 -9.24
N ALA A 43 10.62 -1.07 -8.65
CA ALA A 43 11.01 0.15 -9.36
C ALA A 43 12.27 0.01 -10.23
N MET A 44 12.96 -1.15 -10.21
CA MET A 44 14.14 -1.34 -11.03
C MET A 44 13.78 -1.34 -12.52
N PRO A 45 14.54 -0.67 -13.40
CA PRO A 45 14.24 -0.58 -14.85
C PRO A 45 14.12 -1.92 -15.55
N LYS A 46 14.79 -2.96 -15.03
CA LYS A 46 14.76 -4.33 -15.59
C LYS A 46 13.53 -5.14 -15.14
N THR A 47 12.79 -4.67 -14.18
CA THR A 47 11.60 -5.37 -13.67
C THR A 47 10.45 -5.16 -14.64
N ASN A 48 10.06 -6.22 -15.33
CA ASN A 48 8.94 -6.23 -16.27
C ASN A 48 7.78 -7.03 -15.65
N ALA A 49 6.96 -6.36 -14.87
CA ALA A 49 5.82 -6.96 -14.17
C ALA A 49 4.49 -6.36 -14.63
N ILE A 50 3.46 -7.18 -14.71
CA ILE A 50 2.07 -6.70 -14.77
C ILE A 50 1.66 -6.30 -13.35
N LEU A 51 1.20 -5.06 -13.19
CA LEU A 51 0.76 -4.55 -11.90
C LEU A 51 -0.76 -4.68 -11.78
N LEU A 52 -1.23 -5.28 -10.69
CA LEU A 52 -2.65 -5.43 -10.40
C LEU A 52 -2.99 -4.64 -9.12
N ASP A 53 -3.88 -3.65 -9.25
CA ASP A 53 -4.39 -2.90 -8.11
C ASP A 53 -5.63 -3.58 -7.55
N ALA A 54 -5.48 -4.18 -6.37
CA ALA A 54 -6.53 -4.88 -5.64
C ALA A 54 -7.32 -3.95 -4.69
N ARG A 55 -7.22 -2.64 -4.86
CA ARG A 55 -8.02 -1.69 -4.08
C ARG A 55 -9.37 -1.45 -4.75
N GLU A 56 -10.29 -0.82 -4.00
CA GLU A 56 -11.56 -0.42 -4.57
C GLU A 56 -11.37 0.66 -5.65
N LEU A 57 -12.30 0.74 -6.61
CA LEU A 57 -12.21 1.68 -7.72
C LEU A 57 -11.99 3.13 -7.25
N ARG A 58 -12.70 3.55 -6.21
CA ARG A 58 -12.56 4.88 -5.62
C ARG A 58 -11.17 5.18 -5.09
N GLU A 59 -10.43 4.16 -4.61
CA GLU A 59 -9.04 4.30 -4.15
C GLU A 59 -8.09 4.42 -5.36
N TYR A 60 -8.32 3.60 -6.39
CA TYR A 60 -7.58 3.61 -7.64
C TYR A 60 -7.71 4.96 -8.38
N GLU A 61 -8.91 5.51 -8.45
CA GLU A 61 -9.18 6.79 -9.11
C GLU A 61 -8.48 7.99 -8.45
N VAL A 62 -8.22 7.94 -7.15
CA VAL A 62 -7.42 8.96 -6.44
C VAL A 62 -5.98 8.91 -6.91
N SER A 63 -5.39 7.74 -6.92
CA SER A 63 -4.07 7.49 -7.52
C SER A 63 -3.75 6.00 -7.58
N HIS A 64 -2.88 5.63 -8.51
CA HIS A 64 -2.40 4.26 -8.73
C HIS A 64 -0.94 4.26 -9.22
N LEU A 65 -0.29 3.11 -9.23
CA LEU A 65 1.01 2.93 -9.87
C LEU A 65 0.84 3.03 -11.40
N ARG A 66 1.86 3.54 -12.09
CA ARG A 66 1.81 3.67 -13.56
C ARG A 66 1.47 2.32 -14.21
N ASP A 67 0.56 2.35 -15.17
CA ASP A 67 0.13 1.22 -15.98
C ASP A 67 -0.49 0.05 -15.19
N ALA A 68 -0.84 0.27 -13.90
CA ALA A 68 -1.51 -0.74 -13.10
C ALA A 68 -2.94 -1.01 -13.62
N LEU A 69 -3.28 -2.28 -13.72
CA LEU A 69 -4.63 -2.72 -14.04
C LEU A 69 -5.47 -2.77 -12.75
N HIS A 70 -6.56 -2.03 -12.72
CA HIS A 70 -7.52 -2.14 -11.63
C HIS A 70 -8.26 -3.49 -11.72
N VAL A 71 -8.23 -4.24 -10.62
CA VAL A 71 -8.92 -5.54 -10.49
C VAL A 71 -9.91 -5.56 -9.35
N GLY A 72 -9.80 -4.62 -8.38
CA GLY A 72 -10.68 -4.52 -7.23
C GLY A 72 -10.44 -5.60 -6.18
N TYR A 73 -11.16 -5.53 -5.08
CA TYR A 73 -11.14 -6.53 -4.00
C TYR A 73 -12.51 -7.14 -3.76
N ASN A 74 -13.50 -6.36 -3.31
CA ASN A 74 -14.83 -6.89 -3.01
C ASN A 74 -15.55 -7.48 -4.24
N GLU A 75 -15.29 -6.90 -5.40
CA GLU A 75 -15.86 -7.36 -6.68
C GLU A 75 -14.79 -7.96 -7.59
N PHE A 76 -13.73 -8.52 -7.00
CA PHE A 76 -12.70 -9.19 -7.77
C PHE A 76 -13.28 -10.33 -8.60
N ASN A 77 -12.96 -10.33 -9.89
CA ASN A 77 -13.38 -11.37 -10.81
C ASN A 77 -12.18 -12.02 -11.47
N LEU A 78 -11.85 -13.23 -11.02
CA LEU A 78 -10.69 -13.99 -11.49
C LEU A 78 -10.77 -14.24 -12.99
N THR A 79 -11.92 -14.67 -13.51
CA THR A 79 -12.10 -14.96 -14.94
C THR A 79 -11.88 -13.73 -15.81
N ASN A 80 -12.36 -12.56 -15.41
CA ASN A 80 -12.16 -11.32 -16.15
C ASN A 80 -10.72 -10.83 -16.05
N THR A 81 -10.07 -11.06 -14.92
CA THR A 81 -8.66 -10.70 -14.72
C THR A 81 -7.76 -11.58 -15.58
N THR A 82 -7.96 -12.89 -15.57
CA THR A 82 -7.12 -13.84 -16.32
C THR A 82 -7.22 -13.67 -17.84
N LYS A 83 -8.37 -13.19 -18.37
CA LYS A 83 -8.47 -12.81 -19.78
C LYS A 83 -7.50 -11.69 -20.21
N LYS A 84 -7.00 -10.90 -19.27
CA LYS A 84 -6.02 -9.82 -19.50
C LYS A 84 -4.59 -10.29 -19.32
N LEU A 85 -4.38 -11.52 -18.83
CA LEU A 85 -3.09 -12.10 -18.47
C LEU A 85 -2.77 -13.25 -19.40
N ASN A 86 -1.98 -12.99 -20.44
CA ASN A 86 -1.78 -13.93 -21.53
C ASN A 86 -0.75 -15.05 -21.25
N ASN A 87 0.07 -14.89 -20.21
CA ASN A 87 1.16 -15.81 -19.90
C ASN A 87 1.19 -16.10 -18.39
N LYS A 88 1.10 -17.37 -18.02
CA LYS A 88 1.10 -17.81 -16.62
C LYS A 88 2.46 -17.69 -15.94
N ASP A 89 3.54 -17.61 -16.70
CA ASP A 89 4.90 -17.44 -16.19
C ASP A 89 5.33 -15.96 -16.12
N GLN A 90 4.51 -15.03 -16.64
CA GLN A 90 4.80 -13.62 -16.55
C GLN A 90 4.78 -13.16 -15.08
N MET A 91 5.73 -12.29 -14.74
CA MET A 91 5.77 -11.69 -13.42
C MET A 91 4.53 -10.82 -13.20
N ILE A 92 3.82 -11.10 -12.15
CA ILE A 92 2.63 -10.36 -11.71
C ILE A 92 2.90 -9.84 -10.30
N VAL A 93 2.68 -8.54 -10.09
CA VAL A 93 2.75 -7.94 -8.76
C VAL A 93 1.37 -7.41 -8.39
N VAL A 94 0.78 -7.97 -7.37
CA VAL A 94 -0.50 -7.50 -6.83
C VAL A 94 -0.22 -6.56 -5.67
N TYR A 95 -0.93 -5.44 -5.62
CA TYR A 95 -0.81 -4.49 -4.51
C TYR A 95 -2.16 -3.98 -4.04
N CYS A 96 -2.21 -3.56 -2.79
CA CYS A 96 -3.30 -2.76 -2.23
C CYS A 96 -2.73 -1.57 -1.45
N SER A 97 -3.39 -1.11 -0.41
CA SER A 97 -2.88 -0.01 0.43
C SER A 97 -1.61 -0.40 1.19
N LEU A 98 -1.57 -1.61 1.78
CA LEU A 98 -0.46 -2.10 2.63
C LEU A 98 0.07 -3.49 2.25
N GLY A 99 -0.67 -4.27 1.45
CA GLY A 99 -0.28 -5.64 1.13
C GLY A 99 -1.13 -6.73 1.83
N ILE A 100 -2.28 -6.38 2.42
CA ILE A 100 -3.18 -7.36 3.07
C ILE A 100 -4.18 -7.92 2.05
N ARG A 101 -5.07 -7.10 1.51
CA ARG A 101 -6.06 -7.51 0.49
C ARG A 101 -5.42 -8.12 -0.76
N SER A 102 -4.25 -7.63 -1.13
CA SER A 102 -3.52 -8.12 -2.31
C SER A 102 -2.98 -9.54 -2.17
N GLU A 103 -2.75 -10.05 -0.95
CA GLU A 103 -2.38 -11.45 -0.75
C GLU A 103 -3.50 -12.39 -1.17
N ASP A 104 -4.74 -12.11 -0.76
CA ASP A 104 -5.92 -12.92 -1.12
C ASP A 104 -6.11 -13.02 -2.65
N ILE A 105 -5.90 -11.90 -3.35
CA ILE A 105 -6.00 -11.88 -4.82
C ILE A 105 -4.84 -12.65 -5.46
N ALA A 106 -3.63 -12.47 -4.95
CA ALA A 106 -2.44 -13.17 -5.43
C ALA A 106 -2.53 -14.69 -5.21
N GLU A 107 -3.11 -15.12 -4.08
CA GLU A 107 -3.39 -16.54 -3.83
C GLU A 107 -4.36 -17.14 -4.86
N GLN A 108 -5.42 -16.40 -5.23
CA GLN A 108 -6.36 -16.86 -6.25
C GLN A 108 -5.67 -17.03 -7.61
N LEU A 109 -4.81 -16.08 -8.00
CA LEU A 109 -4.01 -16.20 -9.22
C LEU A 109 -3.05 -17.41 -9.17
N LYS A 110 -2.38 -17.62 -8.04
CA LYS A 110 -1.51 -18.79 -7.85
C LYS A 110 -2.26 -20.11 -7.95
N LYS A 111 -3.45 -20.21 -7.37
CA LYS A 111 -4.34 -21.38 -7.49
C LYS A 111 -4.80 -21.61 -8.94
N GLU A 112 -4.96 -20.54 -9.72
CA GLU A 112 -5.29 -20.60 -11.16
C GLU A 112 -4.10 -21.03 -12.04
N GLY A 113 -2.91 -21.20 -11.43
CA GLY A 113 -1.70 -21.71 -12.10
C GLY A 113 -0.74 -20.63 -12.60
N TYR A 114 -0.85 -19.38 -12.13
CA TYR A 114 0.18 -18.37 -12.36
C TYR A 114 1.37 -18.64 -11.45
N THR A 115 2.55 -18.81 -12.03
CA THR A 115 3.75 -19.33 -11.34
C THR A 115 4.59 -18.22 -10.71
N ASN A 116 4.51 -16.99 -11.22
CA ASN A 116 5.39 -15.88 -10.88
C ASN A 116 4.62 -14.69 -10.31
N VAL A 117 3.93 -14.90 -9.17
CA VAL A 117 3.05 -13.94 -8.51
C VAL A 117 3.66 -13.45 -7.21
N TYR A 118 3.68 -12.13 -7.03
CA TYR A 118 4.21 -11.44 -5.84
C TYR A 118 3.18 -10.50 -5.23
N ASN A 119 3.33 -10.28 -3.93
CA ASN A 119 2.62 -9.23 -3.18
C ASN A 119 3.58 -8.05 -2.94
N LEU A 120 3.16 -6.83 -3.26
CA LEU A 120 3.98 -5.63 -3.02
C LEU A 120 4.03 -5.32 -1.53
N PHE A 121 5.22 -5.46 -0.93
CA PHE A 121 5.43 -5.17 0.49
C PHE A 121 5.08 -3.72 0.80
N GLY A 122 4.13 -3.52 1.71
CA GLY A 122 3.65 -2.19 2.10
C GLY A 122 2.79 -1.47 1.07
N GLY A 123 2.48 -2.10 -0.05
CA GLY A 123 1.57 -1.62 -1.08
C GLY A 123 1.88 -0.20 -1.59
N ILE A 124 0.82 0.53 -2.00
CA ILE A 124 0.98 1.90 -2.50
C ILE A 124 1.44 2.88 -1.39
N PHE A 125 1.20 2.56 -0.10
CA PHE A 125 1.67 3.42 0.99
C PHE A 125 3.20 3.40 1.07
N GLU A 126 3.82 2.22 1.08
CA GLU A 126 5.28 2.12 1.09
C GLU A 126 5.89 2.66 -0.21
N TRP A 127 5.23 2.43 -1.36
CA TRP A 127 5.62 3.03 -2.64
C TRP A 127 5.71 4.55 -2.53
N LYS A 128 4.68 5.20 -1.98
CA LYS A 128 4.67 6.66 -1.81
C LYS A 128 5.64 7.13 -0.74
N ASN A 129 5.78 6.40 0.36
CA ASN A 129 6.73 6.70 1.44
C ASN A 129 8.19 6.70 0.96
N LYS A 130 8.50 5.93 -0.08
CA LYS A 130 9.83 5.90 -0.74
C LYS A 130 9.95 6.87 -1.92
N ASP A 131 9.06 7.87 -1.99
CA ASP A 131 9.06 8.95 -3.00
C ASP A 131 8.81 8.48 -4.43
N PHE A 132 8.29 7.27 -4.64
CA PHE A 132 7.90 6.82 -5.95
C PHE A 132 6.62 7.51 -6.43
N LYS A 133 6.54 7.71 -7.74
CA LYS A 133 5.47 8.46 -8.40
C LYS A 133 4.18 7.67 -8.45
N VAL A 134 3.04 8.35 -8.18
CA VAL A 134 1.69 7.83 -8.39
C VAL A 134 0.93 8.75 -9.35
N TYR A 135 -0.10 8.21 -9.98
CA TYR A 135 -0.82 8.85 -11.07
C TYR A 135 -2.32 8.83 -10.80
N ASP A 136 -3.01 9.91 -11.12
CA ASP A 136 -4.48 10.00 -11.02
C ASP A 136 -5.18 9.26 -12.20
N ASN A 137 -6.50 9.24 -12.18
CA ASN A 137 -7.33 8.62 -13.22
C ASN A 137 -7.20 9.26 -14.62
N LYS A 138 -6.45 10.38 -14.74
CA LYS A 138 -6.09 11.03 -16.01
C LYS A 138 -4.63 10.80 -16.39
N ASN A 139 -3.95 9.84 -15.71
CA ASN A 139 -2.53 9.54 -15.86
C ASN A 139 -1.60 10.75 -15.59
N LYS A 140 -2.05 11.71 -14.77
CA LYS A 140 -1.23 12.84 -14.32
C LYS A 140 -0.58 12.50 -12.98
N LEU A 141 0.66 12.97 -12.81
CA LEU A 141 1.35 12.88 -11.52
C LEU A 141 0.53 13.56 -10.44
N THR A 142 0.43 12.91 -9.29
CA THR A 142 -0.28 13.43 -8.12
C THR A 142 0.46 13.09 -6.83
N GLU A 143 0.21 13.89 -5.79
CA GLU A 143 0.64 13.62 -4.43
C GLU A 143 -0.48 13.00 -3.59
N ASN A 144 -1.68 12.89 -4.14
CA ASN A 144 -2.85 12.38 -3.45
C ASN A 144 -2.82 10.85 -3.38
N VAL A 145 -3.06 10.29 -2.20
CA VAL A 145 -3.24 8.84 -2.01
C VAL A 145 -4.45 8.59 -1.13
N HIS A 146 -5.33 7.71 -1.55
CA HIS A 146 -6.46 7.32 -0.72
C HIS A 146 -5.97 6.54 0.51
N ALA A 147 -6.23 7.07 1.70
CA ALA A 147 -5.67 6.57 2.96
C ALA A 147 -6.48 5.42 3.58
N PHE A 148 -7.51 4.92 2.88
CA PHE A 148 -8.44 3.87 3.27
C PHE A 148 -9.29 4.26 4.49
N SER A 149 -8.68 4.37 5.67
CA SER A 149 -9.32 4.85 6.90
C SER A 149 -8.36 5.69 7.73
N LYS A 150 -8.89 6.39 8.73
CA LYS A 150 -8.06 7.18 9.65
C LYS A 150 -7.04 6.30 10.41
N GLU A 151 -7.45 5.09 10.78
CA GLU A 151 -6.61 4.12 11.47
C GLU A 151 -5.44 3.64 10.57
N TRP A 152 -5.73 3.23 9.35
CA TRP A 152 -4.71 2.75 8.41
C TRP A 152 -3.82 3.88 7.87
N SER A 153 -4.30 5.12 7.90
CA SER A 153 -3.57 6.28 7.38
C SER A 153 -2.27 6.59 8.12
N GLN A 154 -2.07 6.05 9.31
CA GLN A 154 -0.79 6.19 10.04
C GLN A 154 0.41 5.61 9.28
N TRP A 155 0.16 4.63 8.41
CA TRP A 155 1.19 3.98 7.60
C TRP A 155 1.55 4.76 6.33
N LEU A 156 0.73 5.72 5.92
CA LEU A 156 1.02 6.64 4.82
C LEU A 156 1.69 7.89 5.39
N ILE A 157 3.02 7.95 5.30
CA ILE A 157 3.83 9.03 5.90
C ILE A 157 3.97 10.20 4.92
N LYS A 158 4.09 9.92 3.61
CA LYS A 158 4.27 10.91 2.55
C LYS A 158 3.06 10.98 1.63
N GLY A 159 2.85 12.17 1.03
CA GLY A 159 1.71 12.46 0.16
C GLY A 159 0.50 13.00 0.92
N ASN A 160 -0.50 13.42 0.15
CA ASN A 160 -1.74 13.96 0.66
C ASN A 160 -2.74 12.82 0.92
N LYS A 161 -3.20 12.69 2.15
CA LYS A 161 -4.18 11.66 2.55
C LYS A 161 -5.57 12.04 2.09
N ILE A 162 -6.15 11.27 1.20
CA ILE A 162 -7.53 11.43 0.74
C ILE A 162 -8.40 10.38 1.41
N TYR A 163 -9.61 10.76 1.80
CA TYR A 163 -10.61 9.91 2.44
C TYR A 163 -11.94 10.03 1.72
N ASP A 164 -12.77 9.01 1.83
CA ASP A 164 -14.15 9.11 1.37
C ASP A 164 -14.89 10.23 2.10
N TRP A 165 -15.79 10.92 1.40
CA TRP A 165 -16.59 12.01 1.97
C TRP A 165 -17.35 11.58 3.25
N LYS A 166 -17.87 10.34 3.28
CA LYS A 166 -18.64 9.83 4.43
C LYS A 166 -17.80 9.62 5.70
N SER A 167 -16.49 9.45 5.59
CA SER A 167 -15.61 9.26 6.75
C SER A 167 -15.26 10.56 7.46
N ARG A 168 -15.55 11.72 6.88
CA ARG A 168 -15.31 13.04 7.50
C ARG A 168 -16.39 13.44 8.52
N HIS A 169 -17.54 12.76 8.55
CA HIS A 169 -18.69 13.13 9.34
C HIS A 169 -19.04 12.14 10.45
N SER A 170 -18.20 11.14 10.71
CA SER A 170 -18.37 10.18 11.81
C SER A 170 -17.57 10.55 13.06
N VAL A 171 -17.47 11.86 13.34
CA VAL A 171 -17.01 12.38 14.64
C VAL A 171 -18.13 13.29 15.17
N CYS A 172 -19.13 12.68 15.75
CA CYS A 172 -20.00 13.29 16.76
C CYS A 172 -19.90 12.44 18.01
#